data_d41b3dff297c4364d71672bc6e93bceb
#
_entry.id   d41b3dff297c4364d71672bc6e93bceb
#
_cell.length_a   1.000
_cell.length_b   1.000
_cell.length_c   1.000
_cell.angle_alpha   90.00
_cell.angle_beta   90.00
_cell.angle_gamma   90.00
#
_symmetry.space_group_name_H-M   'P 1'
#
loop_
_entity.id
_entity.type
_entity.pdbx_description
1 polymer ?
#
loop_
_entity_poly.entity_id
_entity_poly.type
_entity_poly.pdbx_seq_one_letter_code
_entity_poly.pdbx_strand_id
1 'polypeptide(L)'
;MTPWMNGRRCAHAPDTGVVPAPGARAPAEGGAAGLARAPSNGVWMRQASAGTHSKSGGPGPHGGRRRGCAHLVREGDDLEKLRFGIIGAGGITHGHAQRITRGGEGEVVAIAEPNERSIEHFRKATGLAPHVFADHRAMLAGERLDCVLIGSPHTLHYQQSRDCLEAGLHVLCEKPMVCSTAHAKSLQEVIRHSGKVFMISYQRHTDPKYLWIKEQIASGAIGRVTYISAISCQEWLWFTKGSWRQDPALSGGGQINDTGSHFIDMFIWFGGPVERVSAIQDFRGAQVDINSTVSFRYQSGALGNFSVIGDTHCWWEDWTISGEKATLLLRNGRLHVAVMGSGIREIPDSELPAAPADVDKAFIDAVHGRREVMVPASIGLGVIELTEAAWRSANEGGPVRVADL
;
A
#
# COMPACT_ATOMS: atom_id res chain seq x y z
N MET A 1 -4.95 -9.37 15.18
CA MET A 1 -4.45 -8.01 15.43
C MET A 1 -3.00 -8.13 15.85
N THR A 2 -2.07 -7.90 14.93
CA THR A 2 -0.66 -7.84 15.29
C THR A 2 -0.41 -6.54 16.05
N PRO A 3 0.41 -6.51 17.10
CA PRO A 3 0.67 -5.31 17.91
C PRO A 3 1.30 -4.14 17.14
N TRP A 4 1.61 -4.35 15.88
CA TRP A 4 2.38 -3.44 15.02
C TRP A 4 1.57 -2.35 14.33
N MET A 5 0.23 -2.42 14.33
CA MET A 5 -0.62 -1.44 13.64
C MET A 5 -1.47 -0.56 14.56
N ASN A 6 -1.48 -0.85 15.87
CA ASN A 6 -2.14 0.08 16.79
C ASN A 6 -1.13 1.14 17.22
N GLY A 7 -1.22 2.31 16.59
CA GLY A 7 -0.48 3.50 16.97
C GLY A 7 -0.56 3.71 18.49
N ARG A 8 0.55 3.53 19.18
CA ARG A 8 0.70 4.05 20.54
C ARG A 8 0.64 5.56 20.40
N ARG A 9 -0.49 6.14 20.76
CA ARG A 9 -0.63 7.58 20.94
C ARG A 9 0.37 7.97 22.01
N CYS A 10 1.24 8.93 21.72
CA CYS A 10 2.03 9.60 22.75
C CYS A 10 1.05 10.16 23.79
N ALA A 11 1.09 9.64 25.00
CA ALA A 11 0.39 10.21 26.13
C ALA A 11 0.94 11.63 26.34
N HIS A 12 0.04 12.61 26.46
CA HIS A 12 0.40 13.97 26.83
C HIS A 12 1.19 13.93 28.15
N ALA A 13 2.43 14.40 28.11
CA ALA A 13 3.17 14.73 29.32
C ALA A 13 2.50 15.94 30.00
N PRO A 14 2.48 15.99 31.34
CA PRO A 14 1.93 17.14 32.03
C PRO A 14 2.81 18.38 31.80
N ASP A 15 2.13 19.48 31.61
CA ASP A 15 2.61 20.86 31.44
C ASP A 15 3.66 21.23 32.52
N THR A 16 4.93 21.25 32.16
CA THR A 16 5.97 21.85 33.01
C THR A 16 6.21 23.26 32.54
N GLY A 17 5.77 24.22 33.36
CA GLY A 17 5.80 25.66 33.15
C GLY A 17 7.14 26.18 32.60
N VAL A 18 7.08 26.82 31.45
CA VAL A 18 8.16 27.66 30.92
C VAL A 18 8.03 29.06 31.49
N VAL A 19 9.03 29.48 32.25
CA VAL A 19 9.23 30.83 32.73
C VAL A 19 9.53 31.77 31.55
N PRO A 20 8.83 32.90 31.33
CA PRO A 20 9.13 33.79 30.22
C PRO A 20 10.34 34.69 30.53
N ALA A 21 11.23 34.86 29.55
CA ALA A 21 12.30 35.85 29.56
C ALA A 21 11.73 37.28 29.31
N PRO A 22 12.30 38.33 29.88
CA PRO A 22 11.75 39.70 29.81
C PRO A 22 12.25 40.47 28.57
N GLY A 23 11.32 41.14 27.90
CA GLY A 23 11.59 42.39 27.17
C GLY A 23 11.59 42.34 25.63
N ALA A 24 10.43 42.58 25.01
CA ALA A 24 10.35 43.36 23.77
C ALA A 24 9.02 44.10 23.70
N ARG A 25 9.11 45.40 23.42
CA ARG A 25 8.00 46.38 23.37
C ARG A 25 7.09 46.13 22.19
N ALA A 26 5.77 46.30 22.41
CA ALA A 26 4.73 46.36 21.42
C ALA A 26 4.76 47.67 20.61
N PRO A 27 4.39 47.69 19.32
CA PRO A 27 3.91 48.88 18.66
C PRO A 27 2.37 48.95 18.64
N ALA A 28 1.90 50.18 18.59
CA ALA A 28 0.57 50.70 18.86
C ALA A 28 -0.52 50.26 17.84
N GLU A 29 -1.75 50.36 18.34
CA GLU A 29 -3.04 50.21 17.68
C GLU A 29 -3.26 51.17 16.49
N GLY A 30 -3.91 50.69 15.46
CA GLY A 30 -4.40 51.54 14.34
C GLY A 30 -5.50 50.85 13.54
N GLY A 31 -6.74 51.26 13.75
CA GLY A 31 -7.75 51.39 12.70
C GLY A 31 -8.57 50.17 12.29
N ALA A 32 -9.76 50.06 12.86
CA ALA A 32 -10.87 49.22 12.37
C ALA A 32 -11.41 49.76 11.01
N ALA A 33 -11.56 48.90 10.04
CA ALA A 33 -12.45 49.09 8.89
C ALA A 33 -13.23 47.78 8.65
N GLY A 34 -14.56 47.92 8.78
CA GLY A 34 -15.50 46.82 8.66
C GLY A 34 -15.56 46.26 7.25
N LEU A 35 -15.60 44.95 7.13
CA LEU A 35 -16.02 44.23 5.93
C LEU A 35 -17.19 43.31 6.26
N ALA A 36 -18.24 43.52 5.48
CA ALA A 36 -19.54 42.90 5.60
C ALA A 36 -19.48 41.37 5.51
N ARG A 37 -20.26 40.70 6.35
CA ARG A 37 -20.58 39.28 6.25
C ARG A 37 -21.42 39.01 5.01
N ALA A 38 -20.96 38.16 4.12
CA ALA A 38 -21.76 37.48 3.08
C ALA A 38 -22.27 36.14 3.59
N PRO A 39 -23.45 35.69 3.17
CA PRO A 39 -24.16 34.57 3.78
C PRO A 39 -23.61 33.21 3.35
N SER A 40 -23.56 32.31 4.33
CA SER A 40 -23.33 30.86 4.15
C SER A 40 -24.53 30.22 3.45
N ASN A 41 -24.39 29.81 2.19
CA ASN A 41 -25.21 28.78 1.56
C ASN A 41 -24.38 28.17 0.41
N GLY A 42 -23.84 27.00 0.61
CA GLY A 42 -23.16 26.21 -0.40
C GLY A 42 -23.48 24.74 -0.23
N VAL A 43 -24.64 24.38 -0.74
CA VAL A 43 -25.12 23.00 -0.89
C VAL A 43 -24.23 22.31 -1.92
N TRP A 44 -23.54 21.25 -1.53
CA TRP A 44 -22.90 20.33 -2.47
C TRP A 44 -23.96 19.38 -3.01
N MET A 45 -24.46 19.69 -4.20
CA MET A 45 -25.45 18.87 -4.90
C MET A 45 -24.82 17.58 -5.41
N ARG A 46 -25.49 16.47 -5.04
CA ARG A 46 -25.49 15.22 -5.80
C ARG A 46 -26.16 15.51 -7.16
N GLN A 47 -25.47 15.40 -8.27
CA GLN A 47 -26.09 15.28 -9.57
C GLN A 47 -26.17 13.82 -9.97
N ALA A 48 -27.37 13.23 -9.74
CA ALA A 48 -27.82 12.06 -10.46
C ALA A 48 -28.48 12.55 -11.75
N SER A 49 -27.89 12.26 -12.90
CA SER A 49 -28.55 12.50 -14.18
C SER A 49 -29.32 11.26 -14.60
N ALA A 50 -30.64 11.32 -14.44
CA ALA A 50 -31.58 10.45 -15.12
C ALA A 50 -31.83 11.05 -16.52
N GLY A 51 -31.43 10.33 -17.56
CA GLY A 51 -31.73 10.64 -18.96
C GLY A 51 -32.65 9.58 -19.55
N THR A 52 -33.95 9.89 -19.60
CA THR A 52 -34.95 9.16 -20.42
C THR A 52 -34.86 9.70 -21.84
N HIS A 53 -34.78 8.84 -22.88
CA HIS A 53 -35.43 9.03 -24.18
C HIS A 53 -35.56 7.73 -24.96
N SER A 54 -36.65 7.45 -25.24
CA SER A 54 -37.65 6.99 -26.21
C SER A 54 -37.14 6.40 -27.53
N LYS A 55 -37.85 5.33 -27.85
CA LYS A 55 -38.08 4.47 -29.01
C LYS A 55 -38.03 5.09 -30.40
N SER A 56 -37.49 4.33 -31.36
CA SER A 56 -38.06 3.87 -32.65
C SER A 56 -36.94 3.19 -33.44
N GLY A 57 -37.01 1.99 -33.98
CA GLY A 57 -37.89 1.41 -34.89
C GLY A 57 -37.11 0.60 -35.90
N GLY A 58 -37.33 -0.73 -36.04
CA GLY A 58 -37.36 -1.49 -37.25
C GLY A 58 -36.15 -2.38 -37.61
N PRO A 59 -36.39 -3.53 -38.23
CA PRO A 59 -35.55 -4.74 -38.09
C PRO A 59 -34.77 -5.13 -39.36
N GLY A 60 -33.76 -5.98 -39.17
CA GLY A 60 -33.17 -6.78 -40.26
C GLY A 60 -32.11 -7.76 -39.78
N PRO A 61 -32.08 -8.97 -40.28
CA PRO A 61 -31.50 -10.12 -39.64
C PRO A 61 -30.11 -10.47 -40.22
N HIS A 62 -29.23 -11.05 -39.39
CA HIS A 62 -28.40 -12.20 -39.79
C HIS A 62 -27.57 -12.73 -38.61
N GLY A 63 -27.65 -14.02 -38.50
CA GLY A 63 -27.20 -14.88 -37.45
C GLY A 63 -25.69 -15.00 -37.28
N GLY A 64 -25.33 -15.29 -36.05
CA GLY A 64 -24.02 -15.68 -35.64
C GLY A 64 -24.10 -16.12 -34.19
N ARG A 65 -24.52 -17.38 -33.93
CA ARG A 65 -24.51 -17.98 -32.60
C ARG A 65 -23.09 -18.11 -32.11
N ARG A 66 -22.61 -17.16 -31.31
CA ARG A 66 -21.51 -17.40 -30.38
C ARG A 66 -22.13 -17.96 -29.09
N ARG A 67 -21.88 -19.24 -28.85
CA ARG A 67 -22.19 -19.88 -27.57
C ARG A 67 -21.26 -19.27 -26.51
N GLY A 68 -21.75 -18.25 -25.81
CA GLY A 68 -21.18 -17.82 -24.54
C GLY A 68 -21.57 -18.87 -23.51
N CYS A 69 -20.62 -19.62 -22.99
CA CYS A 69 -20.78 -20.36 -21.75
C CYS A 69 -20.90 -19.35 -20.60
N ALA A 70 -22.10 -18.86 -20.35
CA ALA A 70 -22.42 -18.28 -19.07
C ALA A 70 -22.52 -19.44 -18.07
N HIS A 71 -21.49 -19.63 -17.27
CA HIS A 71 -21.61 -20.41 -16.04
C HIS A 71 -22.57 -19.64 -15.12
N LEU A 72 -23.81 -20.08 -15.10
CA LEU A 72 -24.74 -19.74 -14.04
C LEU A 72 -24.20 -20.36 -12.76
N VAL A 73 -23.58 -19.54 -11.93
CA VAL A 73 -23.27 -19.88 -10.52
C VAL A 73 -24.64 -20.08 -9.85
N ARG A 74 -24.94 -21.31 -9.47
CA ARG A 74 -26.11 -21.63 -8.64
C ARG A 74 -25.81 -21.10 -7.24
N GLU A 75 -26.68 -20.24 -6.73
CA GLU A 75 -26.73 -19.91 -5.30
C GLU A 75 -26.97 -21.22 -4.53
N GLY A 76 -25.96 -21.66 -3.77
CA GLY A 76 -26.06 -22.84 -2.90
C GLY A 76 -24.98 -23.91 -3.06
N ASP A 77 -24.03 -23.78 -3.99
CA ASP A 77 -22.85 -24.66 -3.97
C ASP A 77 -21.92 -24.22 -2.81
N ASP A 78 -21.72 -25.10 -1.83
CA ASP A 78 -20.60 -24.97 -0.88
C ASP A 78 -19.31 -24.93 -1.69
N LEU A 79 -18.80 -23.72 -1.97
CA LEU A 79 -17.54 -23.55 -2.67
C LEU A 79 -16.46 -24.26 -1.85
N GLU A 80 -15.80 -25.23 -2.44
CA GLU A 80 -14.65 -25.89 -1.81
C GLU A 80 -13.67 -24.83 -1.37
N LYS A 81 -13.24 -24.88 -0.10
CA LYS A 81 -12.34 -23.87 0.47
C LYS A 81 -11.02 -23.88 -0.27
N LEU A 82 -10.50 -22.70 -0.60
CA LEU A 82 -9.17 -22.57 -1.17
C LEU A 82 -8.12 -23.05 -0.19
N ARG A 83 -7.26 -23.93 -0.64
CA ARG A 83 -6.16 -24.53 0.15
C ARG A 83 -4.93 -23.64 0.06
N PHE A 84 -4.57 -23.01 1.20
CA PHE A 84 -3.43 -22.10 1.29
C PHE A 84 -2.19 -22.79 1.85
N GLY A 85 -1.06 -22.62 1.13
CA GLY A 85 0.28 -22.75 1.69
C GLY A 85 0.80 -21.39 2.14
N ILE A 86 1.57 -21.35 3.23
CA ILE A 86 2.25 -20.13 3.69
C ILE A 86 3.77 -20.35 3.64
N ILE A 87 4.49 -19.45 2.99
CA ILE A 87 5.96 -19.44 2.95
C ILE A 87 6.45 -18.38 3.94
N GLY A 88 7.12 -18.84 5.01
CA GLY A 88 7.54 -18.01 6.14
C GLY A 88 6.47 -17.91 7.22
N ALA A 89 6.78 -18.34 8.45
CA ALA A 89 5.88 -18.31 9.61
C ALA A 89 6.17 -17.12 10.54
N GLY A 90 6.58 -15.97 9.96
CA GLY A 90 6.87 -14.73 10.68
C GLY A 90 5.61 -14.03 11.19
N GLY A 91 5.79 -12.98 12.03
CA GLY A 91 4.68 -12.28 12.69
C GLY A 91 3.58 -11.75 11.76
N ILE A 92 3.94 -11.32 10.54
CA ILE A 92 2.95 -10.79 9.59
C ILE A 92 2.00 -11.88 9.10
N THR A 93 2.51 -13.09 8.86
CA THR A 93 1.71 -14.20 8.33
C THR A 93 0.70 -14.75 9.34
N HIS A 94 0.87 -14.49 10.65
CA HIS A 94 -0.12 -14.86 11.67
C HIS A 94 -1.47 -14.16 11.43
N GLY A 95 -1.43 -12.84 11.16
CA GLY A 95 -2.63 -12.07 10.86
C GLY A 95 -3.31 -12.51 9.56
N HIS A 96 -2.54 -12.79 8.52
CA HIS A 96 -3.04 -13.33 7.26
C HIS A 96 -3.74 -14.69 7.47
N ALA A 97 -3.07 -15.64 8.14
CA ALA A 97 -3.62 -16.96 8.42
C ALA A 97 -4.97 -16.89 9.15
N GLN A 98 -5.07 -15.99 10.15
CA GLN A 98 -6.32 -15.76 10.88
C GLN A 98 -7.43 -15.19 10.00
N ARG A 99 -7.13 -14.21 9.11
CA ARG A 99 -8.13 -13.60 8.21
C ARG A 99 -8.59 -14.57 7.14
N ILE A 100 -7.65 -15.32 6.51
CA ILE A 100 -7.95 -16.38 5.54
C ILE A 100 -8.93 -17.40 6.13
N THR A 101 -8.63 -17.89 7.34
CA THR A 101 -9.45 -18.94 8.00
C THR A 101 -10.79 -18.40 8.48
N ARG A 102 -10.82 -17.18 9.05
CA ARG A 102 -12.05 -16.56 9.58
C ARG A 102 -13.10 -16.33 8.51
N GLY A 103 -12.68 -16.01 7.28
CA GLY A 103 -13.58 -15.77 6.15
C GLY A 103 -14.35 -17.01 5.70
N GLY A 104 -13.92 -18.21 6.11
CA GLY A 104 -14.58 -19.47 5.77
C GLY A 104 -14.33 -19.98 4.35
N GLU A 105 -13.80 -19.14 3.47
CA GLU A 105 -13.54 -19.46 2.04
C GLU A 105 -12.12 -19.96 1.78
N GLY A 106 -11.23 -19.92 2.79
CA GLY A 106 -9.88 -20.43 2.72
C GLY A 106 -9.51 -21.26 3.96
N GLU A 107 -8.57 -22.17 3.78
CA GLU A 107 -7.96 -22.93 4.88
C GLU A 107 -6.43 -22.94 4.72
N VAL A 108 -5.72 -22.81 5.82
CA VAL A 108 -4.25 -22.91 5.85
C VAL A 108 -3.87 -24.36 6.12
N VAL A 109 -3.41 -25.07 5.08
CA VAL A 109 -3.11 -26.50 5.13
C VAL A 109 -1.63 -26.80 5.33
N ALA A 110 -0.74 -25.88 4.90
CA ALA A 110 0.70 -26.09 4.95
C ALA A 110 1.46 -24.80 5.27
N ILE A 111 2.62 -24.94 5.89
CA ILE A 111 3.62 -23.88 6.06
C ILE A 111 5.01 -24.39 5.64
N ALA A 112 5.78 -23.54 4.96
CA ALA A 112 7.19 -23.75 4.67
C ALA A 112 8.01 -22.78 5.55
N GLU A 113 8.65 -23.33 6.59
CA GLU A 113 9.42 -22.56 7.57
C GLU A 113 10.51 -23.46 8.18
N PRO A 114 11.79 -23.10 8.05
CA PRO A 114 12.88 -23.90 8.62
C PRO A 114 13.11 -23.68 10.12
N ASN A 115 12.56 -22.61 10.72
CA ASN A 115 12.81 -22.23 12.09
C ASN A 115 11.70 -22.75 13.04
N GLU A 116 12.04 -23.71 13.89
CA GLU A 116 11.09 -24.32 14.83
C GLU A 116 10.41 -23.31 15.76
N ARG A 117 11.15 -22.27 16.23
CA ARG A 117 10.56 -21.24 17.10
C ARG A 117 9.50 -20.43 16.37
N SER A 118 9.73 -20.14 15.07
CA SER A 118 8.73 -19.45 14.24
C SER A 118 7.48 -20.32 14.07
N ILE A 119 7.64 -21.62 13.87
CA ILE A 119 6.54 -22.60 13.78
C ILE A 119 5.72 -22.64 15.07
N GLU A 120 6.40 -22.73 16.22
CA GLU A 120 5.73 -22.71 17.52
C GLU A 120 4.96 -21.42 17.78
N HIS A 121 5.58 -20.27 17.47
CA HIS A 121 4.92 -18.97 17.59
C HIS A 121 3.71 -18.85 16.66
N PHE A 122 3.82 -19.35 15.42
CA PHE A 122 2.71 -19.39 14.49
C PHE A 122 1.54 -20.19 15.04
N ARG A 123 1.79 -21.43 15.49
CA ARG A 123 0.76 -22.30 16.08
C ARG A 123 0.09 -21.66 17.30
N LYS A 124 0.89 -21.08 18.19
CA LYS A 124 0.39 -20.39 19.38
C LYS A 124 -0.46 -19.17 19.04
N ALA A 125 -0.03 -18.37 18.06
CA ALA A 125 -0.71 -17.13 17.68
C ALA A 125 -2.00 -17.37 16.90
N THR A 126 -2.04 -18.42 16.07
CA THR A 126 -3.15 -18.69 15.16
C THR A 126 -4.11 -19.77 15.65
N GLY A 127 -3.65 -20.68 16.50
CA GLY A 127 -4.37 -21.89 16.88
C GLY A 127 -4.41 -22.96 15.78
N LEU A 128 -3.71 -22.74 14.64
CA LEU A 128 -3.68 -23.66 13.51
C LEU A 128 -2.53 -24.66 13.65
N ALA A 129 -2.70 -25.85 13.05
CA ALA A 129 -1.70 -26.91 13.02
C ALA A 129 -1.48 -27.44 11.58
N PRO A 130 -1.03 -26.57 10.63
CA PRO A 130 -0.79 -26.99 9.25
C PRO A 130 0.38 -27.97 9.15
N HIS A 131 0.47 -28.70 8.03
CA HIS A 131 1.66 -29.48 7.70
C HIS A 131 2.89 -28.59 7.57
N VAL A 132 4.01 -29.01 8.12
CA VAL A 132 5.26 -28.23 8.13
C VAL A 132 6.26 -28.80 7.13
N PHE A 133 6.81 -27.92 6.31
CA PHE A 133 7.85 -28.24 5.34
C PHE A 133 9.09 -27.38 5.58
N ALA A 134 10.27 -27.91 5.32
CA ALA A 134 11.53 -27.20 5.52
C ALA A 134 11.68 -26.01 4.55
N ASP A 135 11.15 -26.12 3.36
CA ASP A 135 11.19 -25.09 2.32
C ASP A 135 9.95 -25.13 1.41
N HIS A 136 9.78 -24.10 0.59
CA HIS A 136 8.63 -23.98 -0.29
C HIS A 136 8.58 -25.04 -1.39
N ARG A 137 9.73 -25.55 -1.90
CA ARG A 137 9.75 -26.56 -2.96
C ARG A 137 9.27 -27.91 -2.43
N ALA A 138 9.69 -28.26 -1.21
CA ALA A 138 9.17 -29.44 -0.52
C ALA A 138 7.66 -29.33 -0.30
N MET A 139 7.16 -28.13 0.09
CA MET A 139 5.73 -27.87 0.25
C MET A 139 4.97 -28.00 -1.09
N LEU A 140 5.48 -27.42 -2.17
CA LEU A 140 4.88 -27.50 -3.50
C LEU A 140 4.83 -28.95 -4.04
N ALA A 141 5.82 -29.78 -3.70
CA ALA A 141 5.87 -31.17 -4.10
C ALA A 141 5.00 -32.08 -3.24
N GLY A 142 4.80 -31.75 -1.97
CA GLY A 142 4.18 -32.62 -0.96
C GLY A 142 2.74 -32.29 -0.60
N GLU A 143 2.20 -31.14 -1.02
CA GLU A 143 0.86 -30.70 -0.63
C GLU A 143 0.04 -30.21 -1.83
N ARG A 144 -1.26 -30.53 -1.85
CA ARG A 144 -2.19 -29.98 -2.83
C ARG A 144 -2.61 -28.59 -2.38
N LEU A 145 -2.28 -27.59 -3.17
CA LEU A 145 -2.55 -26.17 -2.90
C LEU A 145 -3.32 -25.53 -4.06
N ASP A 146 -4.10 -24.48 -3.75
CA ASP A 146 -4.73 -23.58 -4.72
C ASP A 146 -4.03 -22.21 -4.69
N CYS A 147 -3.62 -21.79 -3.51
CA CYS A 147 -3.04 -20.47 -3.24
C CYS A 147 -1.81 -20.56 -2.35
N VAL A 148 -0.91 -19.58 -2.51
CA VAL A 148 0.23 -19.40 -1.60
C VAL A 148 0.29 -17.96 -1.11
N LEU A 149 0.47 -17.79 0.21
CA LEU A 149 0.90 -16.55 0.83
C LEU A 149 2.41 -16.57 1.03
N ILE A 150 3.11 -15.55 0.54
CA ILE A 150 4.55 -15.40 0.72
C ILE A 150 4.81 -14.27 1.73
N GLY A 151 5.43 -14.60 2.88
CA GLY A 151 5.79 -13.66 3.94
C GLY A 151 7.19 -13.93 4.50
N SER A 152 8.09 -14.42 3.67
CA SER A 152 9.51 -14.64 3.93
C SER A 152 10.31 -13.33 3.89
N PRO A 153 11.65 -13.32 4.11
CA PRO A 153 12.51 -12.17 3.83
C PRO A 153 12.45 -11.73 2.36
N HIS A 154 12.57 -10.42 2.14
CA HIS A 154 12.26 -9.74 0.87
C HIS A 154 13.00 -10.28 -0.36
N THR A 155 14.29 -10.62 -0.21
CA THR A 155 15.11 -11.11 -1.33
C THR A 155 14.65 -12.48 -1.87
N LEU A 156 13.87 -13.22 -1.08
CA LEU A 156 13.35 -14.53 -1.45
C LEU A 156 12.04 -14.46 -2.25
N HIS A 157 11.33 -13.33 -2.20
CA HIS A 157 10.01 -13.18 -2.80
C HIS A 157 9.98 -13.49 -4.30
N TYR A 158 11.00 -13.03 -5.05
CA TYR A 158 11.07 -13.26 -6.50
C TYR A 158 11.05 -14.75 -6.85
N GLN A 159 11.99 -15.51 -6.29
CA GLN A 159 12.12 -16.93 -6.64
C GLN A 159 10.92 -17.74 -6.15
N GLN A 160 10.44 -17.44 -4.95
CA GLN A 160 9.27 -18.13 -4.38
C GLN A 160 7.99 -17.82 -5.15
N SER A 161 7.78 -16.55 -5.54
CA SER A 161 6.63 -16.18 -6.38
C SER A 161 6.67 -16.87 -7.74
N ARG A 162 7.83 -16.92 -8.35
CA ARG A 162 8.04 -17.59 -9.63
C ARG A 162 7.74 -19.09 -9.54
N ASP A 163 8.35 -19.78 -8.57
CA ASP A 163 8.17 -21.22 -8.37
C ASP A 163 6.67 -21.57 -8.13
N CYS A 164 5.95 -20.75 -7.34
CA CYS A 164 4.52 -20.93 -7.09
C CYS A 164 3.66 -20.72 -8.34
N LEU A 165 3.93 -19.65 -9.11
CA LEU A 165 3.20 -19.36 -10.34
C LEU A 165 3.43 -20.43 -11.42
N GLU A 166 4.68 -20.90 -11.56
CA GLU A 166 5.05 -21.99 -12.47
C GLU A 166 4.41 -23.32 -12.04
N ALA A 167 4.17 -23.53 -10.73
CA ALA A 167 3.38 -24.65 -10.21
C ALA A 167 1.86 -24.49 -10.40
N GLY A 168 1.41 -23.40 -11.01
CA GLY A 168 0.00 -23.15 -11.31
C GLY A 168 -0.82 -22.66 -10.14
N LEU A 169 -0.21 -22.03 -9.13
CA LEU A 169 -0.88 -21.52 -7.93
C LEU A 169 -1.13 -20.02 -8.01
N HIS A 170 -2.19 -19.54 -7.33
CA HIS A 170 -2.43 -18.14 -7.09
C HIS A 170 -1.53 -17.64 -5.97
N VAL A 171 -1.02 -16.40 -6.05
CA VAL A 171 -0.01 -15.89 -5.12
C VAL A 171 -0.46 -14.56 -4.49
N LEU A 172 -0.53 -14.52 -3.15
CA LEU A 172 -0.54 -13.29 -2.37
C LEU A 172 0.88 -13.08 -1.81
N CYS A 173 1.57 -12.06 -2.28
CA CYS A 173 2.95 -11.77 -1.86
C CYS A 173 2.98 -10.59 -0.90
N GLU A 174 3.66 -10.74 0.24
CA GLU A 174 3.98 -9.62 1.12
C GLU A 174 4.89 -8.61 0.39
N LYS A 175 4.85 -7.41 0.90
CA LYS A 175 5.63 -6.30 0.36
C LYS A 175 7.10 -6.33 0.89
N PRO A 176 8.04 -5.76 0.13
CA PRO A 176 7.93 -5.35 -1.27
C PRO A 176 7.80 -6.57 -2.19
N MET A 177 7.24 -6.38 -3.38
CA MET A 177 7.06 -7.46 -4.34
C MET A 177 8.37 -8.21 -4.64
N VAL A 178 9.42 -7.43 -4.90
CA VAL A 178 10.80 -7.87 -5.17
C VAL A 178 11.78 -6.76 -4.79
N CYS A 179 13.10 -7.03 -4.90
CA CYS A 179 14.16 -6.09 -4.53
C CYS A 179 14.95 -5.51 -5.72
N SER A 180 14.53 -5.73 -6.97
CA SER A 180 15.13 -5.11 -8.16
C SER A 180 14.13 -4.95 -9.29
N THR A 181 14.33 -3.93 -10.13
CA THR A 181 13.54 -3.67 -11.34
C THR A 181 13.63 -4.84 -12.33
N ALA A 182 14.80 -5.45 -12.47
CA ALA A 182 14.97 -6.62 -13.34
C ALA A 182 14.10 -7.80 -12.88
N HIS A 183 14.06 -8.10 -11.58
CA HIS A 183 13.18 -9.12 -11.03
C HIS A 183 11.70 -8.76 -11.20
N ALA A 184 11.32 -7.49 -11.03
CA ALA A 184 9.94 -7.06 -11.21
C ALA A 184 9.46 -7.25 -12.66
N LYS A 185 10.28 -6.83 -13.64
CA LYS A 185 9.99 -7.02 -15.07
C LYS A 185 9.87 -8.51 -15.43
N SER A 186 10.82 -9.33 -14.95
CA SER A 186 10.77 -10.79 -15.16
C SER A 186 9.53 -11.43 -14.52
N LEU A 187 9.20 -11.05 -13.28
CA LEU A 187 8.04 -11.63 -12.58
C LEU A 187 6.72 -11.26 -13.27
N GLN A 188 6.57 -10.05 -13.82
CA GLN A 188 5.38 -9.68 -14.60
C GLN A 188 5.15 -10.60 -15.80
N GLU A 189 6.23 -11.01 -16.48
CA GLU A 189 6.13 -11.96 -17.58
C GLU A 189 5.67 -13.35 -17.08
N VAL A 190 6.21 -13.82 -15.96
CA VAL A 190 5.77 -15.08 -15.35
C VAL A 190 4.30 -15.03 -14.96
N ILE A 191 3.85 -13.93 -14.31
CA ILE A 191 2.44 -13.72 -13.94
C ILE A 191 1.55 -13.79 -15.17
N ARG A 192 1.91 -13.07 -16.23
CA ARG A 192 1.14 -13.05 -17.49
C ARG A 192 1.00 -14.44 -18.12
N HIS A 193 2.08 -15.23 -18.10
CA HIS A 193 2.09 -16.56 -18.69
C HIS A 193 1.36 -17.60 -17.84
N SER A 194 1.40 -17.47 -16.52
CA SER A 194 0.74 -18.40 -15.60
C SER A 194 -0.80 -18.35 -15.69
N GLY A 195 -1.36 -17.19 -16.05
CA GLY A 195 -2.80 -16.94 -16.00
C GLY A 195 -3.38 -16.97 -14.59
N LYS A 196 -2.53 -16.91 -13.56
CA LYS A 196 -2.93 -16.95 -12.15
C LYS A 196 -3.05 -15.55 -11.56
N VAL A 197 -3.84 -15.45 -10.51
CA VAL A 197 -3.92 -14.23 -9.72
C VAL A 197 -2.62 -14.06 -8.93
N PHE A 198 -1.99 -12.90 -9.11
CA PHE A 198 -0.88 -12.42 -8.29
C PHE A 198 -1.28 -11.07 -7.70
N MET A 199 -1.22 -10.94 -6.39
CA MET A 199 -1.53 -9.70 -5.68
C MET A 199 -0.47 -9.38 -4.63
N ILE A 200 -0.15 -8.11 -4.46
CA ILE A 200 0.77 -7.63 -3.43
C ILE A 200 -0.03 -7.18 -2.21
N SER A 201 0.46 -7.52 -1.01
CA SER A 201 -0.21 -7.21 0.25
C SER A 201 0.09 -5.77 0.72
N TYR A 202 -0.36 -4.74 -0.05
CA TYR A 202 -0.33 -3.35 0.36
C TYR A 202 -1.66 -2.95 1.02
N GLN A 203 -1.71 -2.95 2.35
CA GLN A 203 -2.95 -2.80 3.12
C GLN A 203 -3.59 -1.41 3.00
N ARG A 204 -2.83 -0.36 2.61
CA ARG A 204 -3.37 1.00 2.46
C ARG A 204 -4.44 1.11 1.37
N HIS A 205 -4.45 0.19 0.40
CA HIS A 205 -5.51 0.09 -0.61
C HIS A 205 -6.87 -0.34 -0.02
N THR A 206 -6.92 -0.76 1.25
CA THR A 206 -8.17 -1.07 1.98
C THR A 206 -8.51 -0.03 3.05
N ASP A 207 -7.67 0.96 3.29
CA ASP A 207 -7.91 2.01 4.28
C ASP A 207 -8.85 3.08 3.73
N PRO A 208 -9.97 3.37 4.41
CA PRO A 208 -10.97 4.35 3.97
C PRO A 208 -10.41 5.74 3.63
N LYS A 209 -9.37 6.22 4.33
CA LYS A 209 -8.78 7.54 4.09
C LYS A 209 -8.02 7.59 2.77
N TYR A 210 -7.23 6.55 2.48
CA TYR A 210 -6.49 6.45 1.21
C TYR A 210 -7.44 6.21 0.03
N LEU A 211 -8.50 5.43 0.23
CA LEU A 211 -9.57 5.26 -0.76
C LEU A 211 -10.28 6.58 -1.06
N TRP A 212 -10.62 7.35 -0.02
CA TRP A 212 -11.24 8.68 -0.19
C TRP A 212 -10.31 9.61 -0.96
N ILE A 213 -9.01 9.68 -0.61
CA ILE A 213 -8.00 10.46 -1.34
C ILE A 213 -7.98 10.04 -2.83
N LYS A 214 -7.95 8.74 -3.10
CA LYS A 214 -7.94 8.22 -4.48
C LYS A 214 -9.21 8.61 -5.24
N GLU A 215 -10.36 8.58 -4.61
CA GLU A 215 -11.63 9.01 -5.19
C GLU A 215 -11.62 10.51 -5.54
N GLN A 216 -11.09 11.38 -4.64
CA GLN A 216 -10.99 12.82 -4.93
C GLN A 216 -10.05 13.08 -6.12
N ILE A 217 -8.98 12.32 -6.27
CA ILE A 217 -8.07 12.41 -7.42
C ILE A 217 -8.78 11.91 -8.69
N ALA A 218 -9.39 10.75 -8.65
CA ALA A 218 -10.01 10.11 -9.81
C ALA A 218 -11.24 10.86 -10.33
N SER A 219 -12.04 11.46 -9.45
CA SER A 219 -13.19 12.30 -9.82
C SER A 219 -12.80 13.69 -10.35
N GLY A 220 -11.52 14.07 -10.22
CA GLY A 220 -11.05 15.42 -10.58
C GLY A 220 -11.52 16.52 -9.60
N ALA A 221 -11.98 16.14 -8.41
CA ALA A 221 -12.43 17.10 -7.38
C ALA A 221 -11.32 18.06 -6.96
N ILE A 222 -10.06 17.59 -6.89
CA ILE A 222 -8.90 18.43 -6.58
C ILE A 222 -8.24 19.03 -7.81
N GLY A 223 -8.74 18.76 -9.04
CA GLY A 223 -8.09 19.09 -10.30
C GLY A 223 -6.91 18.16 -10.59
N ARG A 224 -6.07 18.54 -11.57
CA ARG A 224 -4.84 17.78 -11.87
C ARG A 224 -3.88 17.86 -10.68
N VAL A 225 -3.33 16.74 -10.28
CA VAL A 225 -2.30 16.67 -9.21
C VAL A 225 -1.05 17.40 -9.68
N THR A 226 -0.52 18.29 -8.83
CA THR A 226 0.68 19.10 -9.11
C THR A 226 1.84 18.77 -8.17
N TYR A 227 1.53 18.28 -6.95
CA TYR A 227 2.54 17.96 -5.96
C TYR A 227 2.03 16.91 -4.97
N ILE A 228 2.90 15.96 -4.62
CA ILE A 228 2.64 14.98 -3.54
C ILE A 228 3.87 14.93 -2.64
N SER A 229 3.68 15.06 -1.34
CA SER A 229 4.76 14.82 -0.37
C SER A 229 4.31 13.96 0.80
N ALA A 230 5.26 13.22 1.37
CA ALA A 230 5.05 12.49 2.60
C ALA A 230 6.32 12.50 3.47
N ILE A 231 6.09 12.33 4.77
CA ILE A 231 7.15 12.00 5.74
C ILE A 231 6.69 10.80 6.57
N SER A 232 7.62 9.90 6.85
CA SER A 232 7.47 8.79 7.78
C SER A 232 8.59 8.83 8.81
N CYS A 233 8.22 8.91 10.07
CA CYS A 233 9.14 8.86 11.21
C CYS A 233 8.90 7.57 12.00
N GLN A 234 9.95 6.82 12.30
CA GLN A 234 9.87 5.55 13.05
C GLN A 234 11.12 5.29 13.88
N GLU A 235 10.99 4.45 14.87
CA GLU A 235 12.09 3.90 15.67
C GLU A 235 12.75 2.68 14.99
N TRP A 236 12.77 2.66 13.64
CA TRP A 236 13.10 1.49 12.82
C TRP A 236 14.53 0.97 13.08
N LEU A 237 15.50 1.87 13.24
CA LEU A 237 16.91 1.54 13.55
C LEU A 237 17.02 0.62 14.77
N TRP A 238 16.24 0.89 15.82
CA TRP A 238 16.39 0.17 17.09
C TRP A 238 15.56 -1.11 17.14
N PHE A 239 14.29 -1.08 16.69
CA PHE A 239 13.47 -2.26 16.81
C PHE A 239 13.78 -3.35 15.76
N THR A 240 14.47 -2.99 14.66
CA THR A 240 14.95 -3.98 13.68
C THR A 240 16.39 -4.41 13.89
N LYS A 241 17.10 -3.83 14.88
CA LYS A 241 18.50 -4.14 15.16
C LYS A 241 18.70 -5.64 15.40
N GLY A 242 19.65 -6.23 14.66
CA GLY A 242 19.96 -7.66 14.74
C GLY A 242 18.92 -8.59 14.08
N SER A 243 17.90 -8.03 13.41
CA SER A 243 16.97 -8.81 12.61
C SER A 243 17.43 -8.86 11.13
N TRP A 244 16.83 -9.74 10.36
CA TRP A 244 17.05 -9.87 8.93
C TRP A 244 16.79 -8.57 8.14
N ARG A 245 16.04 -7.62 8.71
CA ARG A 245 15.74 -6.34 8.07
C ARG A 245 16.95 -5.43 7.90
N GLN A 246 17.97 -5.58 8.76
CA GLN A 246 19.23 -4.85 8.64
C GLN A 246 20.35 -5.69 7.99
N ASP A 247 20.03 -6.90 7.50
CA ASP A 247 20.92 -7.72 6.70
C ASP A 247 20.56 -7.53 5.20
N PRO A 248 21.41 -6.85 4.40
CA PRO A 248 21.13 -6.58 2.99
C PRO A 248 20.95 -7.84 2.15
N ALA A 249 21.54 -8.97 2.54
CA ALA A 249 21.39 -10.25 1.83
C ALA A 249 19.96 -10.81 1.96
N LEU A 250 19.25 -10.47 3.02
CA LEU A 250 17.89 -10.93 3.28
C LEU A 250 16.83 -9.85 3.01
N SER A 251 17.14 -8.60 3.39
CA SER A 251 16.21 -7.47 3.21
C SER A 251 16.22 -6.88 1.80
N GLY A 252 17.34 -7.00 1.07
CA GLY A 252 17.54 -6.38 -0.24
C GLY A 252 17.61 -4.85 -0.21
N GLY A 253 17.60 -4.24 0.98
CA GLY A 253 17.64 -2.80 1.21
C GLY A 253 17.26 -2.45 2.63
N GLY A 254 17.21 -1.15 2.95
CA GLY A 254 16.90 -0.67 4.29
C GLY A 254 15.44 -0.23 4.48
N GLN A 255 15.29 0.85 5.25
CA GLN A 255 13.97 1.32 5.62
C GLN A 255 13.15 1.80 4.42
N ILE A 256 13.80 2.38 3.38
CA ILE A 256 13.07 2.81 2.18
C ILE A 256 12.40 1.62 1.47
N ASN A 257 13.05 0.45 1.47
CA ASN A 257 12.52 -0.78 0.87
C ASN A 257 11.49 -1.47 1.78
N ASP A 258 11.63 -1.38 3.10
CA ASP A 258 10.70 -2.00 4.07
C ASP A 258 9.49 -1.09 4.32
N THR A 259 9.60 -0.12 5.22
CA THR A 259 8.51 0.82 5.53
C THR A 259 8.21 1.76 4.37
N GLY A 260 9.26 2.25 3.72
CA GLY A 260 9.15 3.20 2.60
C GLY A 260 8.34 2.65 1.45
N SER A 261 8.35 1.33 1.22
CA SER A 261 7.58 0.72 0.13
C SER A 261 6.07 0.96 0.25
N HIS A 262 5.51 1.04 1.47
CA HIS A 262 4.10 1.40 1.69
C HIS A 262 3.76 2.84 1.29
N PHE A 263 4.74 3.75 1.40
CA PHE A 263 4.58 5.13 0.97
C PHE A 263 4.76 5.25 -0.53
N ILE A 264 5.78 4.60 -1.07
CA ILE A 264 6.06 4.62 -2.51
C ILE A 264 4.88 4.03 -3.29
N ASP A 265 4.27 2.95 -2.79
CA ASP A 265 3.02 2.40 -3.30
C ASP A 265 1.93 3.47 -3.45
N MET A 266 1.70 4.27 -2.41
CA MET A 266 0.71 5.37 -2.47
C MET A 266 1.14 6.49 -3.43
N PHE A 267 2.44 6.82 -3.50
CA PHE A 267 2.93 7.78 -4.50
C PHE A 267 2.62 7.33 -5.92
N ILE A 268 2.87 6.06 -6.23
CA ILE A 268 2.56 5.47 -7.54
C ILE A 268 1.05 5.42 -7.77
N TRP A 269 0.28 5.02 -6.78
CA TRP A 269 -1.17 4.91 -6.89
C TRP A 269 -1.86 6.27 -7.12
N PHE A 270 -1.38 7.33 -6.47
CA PHE A 270 -1.96 8.68 -6.55
C PHE A 270 -1.44 9.48 -7.75
N GLY A 271 -0.14 9.42 -8.02
CA GLY A 271 0.53 10.30 -8.98
C GLY A 271 0.88 9.63 -10.32
N GLY A 272 0.85 8.29 -10.38
CA GLY A 272 1.24 7.54 -11.56
C GLY A 272 2.76 7.33 -11.68
N PRO A 273 3.26 7.00 -12.87
CA PRO A 273 4.66 6.64 -13.07
C PRO A 273 5.61 7.84 -12.89
N VAL A 274 6.80 7.53 -12.35
CA VAL A 274 7.88 8.48 -12.08
C VAL A 274 8.83 8.55 -13.28
N GLU A 275 9.29 9.76 -13.60
CA GLU A 275 10.27 10.01 -14.67
C GLU A 275 11.70 10.02 -14.16
N ARG A 276 11.96 10.74 -13.05
CA ARG A 276 13.30 11.04 -12.54
C ARG A 276 13.31 11.15 -11.01
N VAL A 277 14.39 10.67 -10.39
CA VAL A 277 14.55 10.60 -8.93
C VAL A 277 15.90 11.19 -8.54
N SER A 278 15.91 11.94 -7.42
CA SER A 278 17.13 12.39 -6.72
C SER A 278 16.99 12.03 -5.24
N ALA A 279 18.02 11.45 -4.64
CA ALA A 279 17.96 10.99 -3.25
C ALA A 279 19.27 11.24 -2.50
N ILE A 280 19.14 11.38 -1.19
CA ILE A 280 20.23 11.38 -0.21
C ILE A 280 19.86 10.36 0.86
N GLN A 281 20.82 9.54 1.26
CA GLN A 281 20.64 8.49 2.27
C GLN A 281 21.68 8.56 3.37
N ASP A 282 21.29 8.16 4.58
CA ASP A 282 22.16 7.99 5.73
C ASP A 282 21.92 6.61 6.35
N PHE A 283 22.98 5.88 6.53
CA PHE A 283 22.98 4.51 7.04
C PHE A 283 23.05 4.43 8.57
N ARG A 284 23.35 5.52 9.27
CA ARG A 284 23.46 5.57 10.74
C ARG A 284 24.33 4.47 11.34
N GLY A 285 25.35 4.01 10.60
CA GLY A 285 26.23 2.92 10.99
C GLY A 285 25.67 1.50 10.77
N ALA A 286 24.48 1.36 10.18
CA ALA A 286 23.95 0.08 9.73
C ALA A 286 24.48 -0.31 8.34
N GLN A 287 24.19 -1.54 7.88
CA GLN A 287 24.56 -2.00 6.54
C GLN A 287 23.56 -1.59 5.45
N VAL A 288 22.41 -1.07 5.86
CA VAL A 288 21.29 -0.67 4.99
C VAL A 288 20.88 0.77 5.31
N ASP A 289 20.17 1.42 4.41
CA ASP A 289 19.65 2.78 4.61
C ASP A 289 18.69 2.84 5.81
N ILE A 290 18.93 3.83 6.68
CA ILE A 290 18.06 4.13 7.84
C ILE A 290 17.24 5.38 7.57
N ASN A 291 17.86 6.40 6.99
CA ASN A 291 17.21 7.65 6.61
C ASN A 291 17.34 7.87 5.11
N SER A 292 16.25 8.21 4.45
CA SER A 292 16.26 8.56 3.03
C SER A 292 15.38 9.77 2.78
N THR A 293 15.92 10.75 2.04
CA THR A 293 15.15 11.88 1.50
C THR A 293 15.19 11.81 -0.02
N VAL A 294 14.02 11.76 -0.64
CA VAL A 294 13.84 11.50 -2.06
C VAL A 294 12.98 12.60 -2.67
N SER A 295 13.45 13.21 -3.75
CA SER A 295 12.67 14.13 -4.58
C SER A 295 12.54 13.54 -5.98
N PHE A 296 11.38 13.65 -6.59
CA PHE A 296 11.15 13.04 -7.90
C PHE A 296 10.14 13.83 -8.74
N ARG A 297 10.18 13.57 -10.03
CA ARG A 297 9.21 14.11 -11.01
C ARG A 297 8.41 12.97 -11.59
N TYR A 298 7.11 13.12 -11.62
CA TYR A 298 6.20 12.23 -12.35
C TYR A 298 6.24 12.48 -13.84
N GLN A 299 5.90 11.49 -14.66
CA GLN A 299 5.71 11.66 -16.10
C GLN A 299 4.62 12.69 -16.44
N SER A 300 3.64 12.89 -15.55
CA SER A 300 2.62 13.94 -15.66
C SER A 300 3.17 15.37 -15.49
N GLY A 301 4.43 15.51 -15.06
CA GLY A 301 5.07 16.78 -14.71
C GLY A 301 4.88 17.21 -13.26
N ALA A 302 4.04 16.55 -12.48
CA ALA A 302 3.90 16.80 -11.04
C ALA A 302 5.21 16.50 -10.30
N LEU A 303 5.42 17.13 -9.14
CA LEU A 303 6.58 16.88 -8.29
C LEU A 303 6.22 16.00 -7.12
N GLY A 304 7.18 15.19 -6.65
CA GLY A 304 7.06 14.37 -5.46
C GLY A 304 8.22 14.57 -4.49
N ASN A 305 7.94 14.44 -3.21
CA ASN A 305 8.96 14.43 -2.16
C ASN A 305 8.60 13.43 -1.06
N PHE A 306 9.57 12.62 -0.66
CA PHE A 306 9.41 11.63 0.39
C PHE A 306 10.61 11.62 1.32
N SER A 307 10.35 11.70 2.63
CA SER A 307 11.36 11.45 3.66
C SER A 307 10.92 10.28 4.53
N VAL A 308 11.77 9.27 4.65
CA VAL A 308 11.60 8.15 5.56
C VAL A 308 12.76 8.16 6.54
N ILE A 309 12.44 8.34 7.84
CA ILE A 309 13.39 8.58 8.91
C ILE A 309 13.25 7.46 9.94
N GLY A 310 14.31 6.68 10.12
CA GLY A 310 14.31 5.45 10.92
C GLY A 310 14.89 5.56 12.32
N ASP A 311 15.42 6.72 12.66
CA ASP A 311 16.04 7.00 13.96
C ASP A 311 15.31 8.10 14.76
N THR A 312 14.01 8.23 14.55
CA THR A 312 13.14 9.11 15.35
C THR A 312 12.60 8.38 16.57
N HIS A 313 12.25 9.14 17.63
CA HIS A 313 11.70 8.60 18.88
C HIS A 313 10.16 8.56 18.89
N CYS A 314 9.53 8.53 17.70
CA CYS A 314 8.07 8.48 17.56
C CYS A 314 7.68 7.83 16.24
N TRP A 315 6.43 7.38 16.20
CA TRP A 315 5.74 7.03 14.97
C TRP A 315 4.92 8.22 14.52
N TRP A 316 5.27 8.78 13.34
CA TRP A 316 4.59 9.91 12.75
C TRP A 316 4.50 9.77 11.25
N GLU A 317 3.37 10.18 10.69
CA GLU A 317 3.12 10.11 9.28
C GLU A 317 2.30 11.32 8.81
N ASP A 318 2.81 12.03 7.80
CA ASP A 318 2.11 13.14 7.17
C ASP A 318 2.13 13.03 5.65
N TRP A 319 1.02 13.44 5.02
CA TRP A 319 0.88 13.54 3.59
C TRP A 319 0.34 14.89 3.17
N THR A 320 0.80 15.40 2.04
CA THR A 320 0.22 16.55 1.34
C THR A 320 0.03 16.16 -0.12
N ILE A 321 -1.19 16.23 -0.63
CA ILE A 321 -1.53 16.00 -2.03
C ILE A 321 -2.17 17.25 -2.57
N SER A 322 -1.45 18.02 -3.41
CA SER A 322 -1.94 19.27 -3.98
C SER A 322 -2.40 19.07 -5.42
N GLY A 323 -3.58 19.52 -5.71
CA GLY A 323 -4.12 19.67 -7.05
C GLY A 323 -4.38 21.13 -7.40
N GLU A 324 -4.82 21.39 -8.61
CA GLU A 324 -5.10 22.75 -9.12
C GLU A 324 -6.27 23.46 -8.39
N LYS A 325 -7.18 22.68 -7.77
CA LYS A 325 -8.41 23.20 -7.15
C LYS A 325 -8.42 23.07 -5.64
N ALA A 326 -7.74 22.07 -5.08
CA ALA A 326 -7.72 21.81 -3.66
C ALA A 326 -6.46 21.05 -3.24
N THR A 327 -6.15 21.07 -1.94
CA THR A 327 -5.07 20.30 -1.31
C THR A 327 -5.66 19.37 -0.24
N LEU A 328 -5.28 18.10 -0.31
CA LEU A 328 -5.60 17.10 0.71
C LEU A 328 -4.42 16.98 1.68
N LEU A 329 -4.72 16.92 2.97
CA LEU A 329 -3.72 16.85 4.02
C LEU A 329 -4.09 15.69 4.95
N LEU A 330 -3.24 14.67 5.02
CA LEU A 330 -3.36 13.63 6.05
C LEU A 330 -2.25 13.89 7.08
N ARG A 331 -2.64 14.24 8.30
CA ARG A 331 -1.75 14.62 9.38
C ARG A 331 -1.89 13.64 10.54
N ASN A 332 -0.94 12.73 10.66
CA ASN A 332 -0.94 11.68 11.68
C ASN A 332 -2.32 11.00 11.83
N GLY A 333 -2.88 10.55 10.69
CA GLY A 333 -4.16 9.85 10.62
C GLY A 333 -5.41 10.74 10.58
N ARG A 334 -5.30 12.09 10.63
CA ARG A 334 -6.43 13.03 10.46
C ARG A 334 -6.43 13.61 9.06
N LEU A 335 -7.54 13.44 8.35
CA LEU A 335 -7.68 13.86 6.96
C LEU A 335 -8.36 15.22 6.87
N HIS A 336 -7.80 16.12 6.05
CA HIS A 336 -8.31 17.47 5.83
C HIS A 336 -8.31 17.81 4.34
N VAL A 337 -9.19 18.71 3.95
CA VAL A 337 -9.20 19.36 2.64
C VAL A 337 -9.07 20.86 2.80
N ALA A 338 -8.19 21.46 2.00
CA ALA A 338 -8.00 22.91 1.91
C ALA A 338 -8.45 23.39 0.52
N VAL A 339 -9.35 24.37 0.47
CA VAL A 339 -9.84 24.98 -0.75
C VAL A 339 -9.62 26.48 -0.66
N MET A 340 -9.13 27.09 -1.74
CA MET A 340 -8.87 28.54 -1.78
C MET A 340 -10.13 29.32 -1.40
N GLY A 341 -10.01 30.26 -0.47
CA GLY A 341 -11.13 31.08 -0.01
C GLY A 341 -12.08 30.41 0.99
N SER A 342 -11.98 29.08 1.20
CA SER A 342 -12.85 28.33 2.12
C SER A 342 -12.11 27.80 3.37
N GLY A 343 -10.79 27.99 3.44
CA GLY A 343 -9.97 27.51 4.56
C GLY A 343 -9.71 26.01 4.54
N ILE A 344 -9.38 25.46 5.71
CA ILE A 344 -9.08 24.02 5.91
C ILE A 344 -10.22 23.38 6.69
N ARG A 345 -10.75 22.25 6.19
CA ARG A 345 -11.79 21.46 6.83
C ARG A 345 -11.28 20.05 7.11
N GLU A 346 -11.51 19.53 8.31
CA GLU A 346 -11.29 18.12 8.63
C GLU A 346 -12.41 17.27 7.97
N ILE A 347 -12.04 16.10 7.46
CA ILE A 347 -12.96 15.10 6.92
C ILE A 347 -13.28 14.12 8.04
N PRO A 348 -14.51 14.07 8.55
CA PRO A 348 -14.88 13.13 9.60
C PRO A 348 -15.00 11.70 9.02
N ASP A 349 -14.83 10.69 9.87
CA ASP A 349 -14.91 9.29 9.47
C ASP A 349 -16.26 8.92 8.82
N SER A 350 -17.33 9.66 9.12
CA SER A 350 -18.66 9.48 8.50
C SER A 350 -18.72 9.86 7.00
N GLU A 351 -17.77 10.64 6.51
CA GLU A 351 -17.65 11.00 5.08
C GLU A 351 -16.73 10.02 4.31
N LEU A 352 -16.05 9.13 5.01
CA LEU A 352 -15.16 8.16 4.38
C LEU A 352 -15.96 7.00 3.77
N PRO A 353 -15.49 6.39 2.66
CA PRO A 353 -16.11 5.20 2.12
C PRO A 353 -16.03 4.05 3.15
N ALA A 354 -16.96 3.11 3.06
CA ALA A 354 -16.85 1.88 3.81
C ALA A 354 -15.54 1.16 3.46
N ALA A 355 -14.85 0.62 4.47
CA ALA A 355 -13.68 -0.20 4.21
C ALA A 355 -14.11 -1.39 3.34
N PRO A 356 -13.45 -1.65 2.21
CA PRO A 356 -13.64 -2.91 1.51
C PRO A 356 -13.15 -4.05 2.42
N ALA A 357 -13.34 -5.26 1.98
CA ALA A 357 -12.73 -6.42 2.63
C ALA A 357 -11.22 -6.18 2.85
N ASP A 358 -10.65 -6.83 3.85
CA ASP A 358 -9.19 -6.80 4.05
C ASP A 358 -8.45 -7.39 2.84
N VAL A 359 -7.13 -7.27 2.83
CA VAL A 359 -6.30 -7.69 1.69
C VAL A 359 -6.42 -9.17 1.38
N ASP A 360 -6.61 -10.04 2.40
CA ASP A 360 -6.75 -11.49 2.20
C ASP A 360 -8.10 -11.81 1.54
N LYS A 361 -9.17 -11.19 2.01
CA LYS A 361 -10.50 -11.34 1.39
C LYS A 361 -10.50 -10.77 -0.03
N ALA A 362 -9.82 -9.63 -0.25
CA ALA A 362 -9.69 -9.05 -1.58
C ALA A 362 -8.96 -9.99 -2.56
N PHE A 363 -7.94 -10.70 -2.08
CA PHE A 363 -7.24 -11.72 -2.86
C PHE A 363 -8.13 -12.91 -3.17
N ILE A 364 -8.82 -13.47 -2.17
CA ILE A 364 -9.78 -14.57 -2.35
C ILE A 364 -10.87 -14.19 -3.35
N ASP A 365 -11.43 -12.98 -3.26
CA ASP A 365 -12.42 -12.48 -4.22
C ASP A 365 -11.87 -12.36 -5.64
N ALA A 366 -10.60 -11.97 -5.80
CA ALA A 366 -9.95 -11.93 -7.10
C ALA A 366 -9.73 -13.35 -7.66
N VAL A 367 -9.34 -14.32 -6.84
CA VAL A 367 -9.20 -15.73 -7.25
C VAL A 367 -10.52 -16.30 -7.74
N HIS A 368 -11.63 -15.98 -7.09
CA HIS A 368 -12.97 -16.38 -7.52
C HIS A 368 -13.55 -15.53 -8.66
N GLY A 369 -12.81 -14.55 -9.18
CA GLY A 369 -13.28 -13.67 -10.25
C GLY A 369 -14.40 -12.69 -9.83
N ARG A 370 -14.62 -12.47 -8.54
CA ARG A 370 -15.62 -11.54 -7.99
C ARG A 370 -15.19 -10.08 -8.03
N ARG A 371 -13.91 -9.84 -8.20
CA ARG A 371 -13.31 -8.51 -8.35
C ARG A 371 -12.00 -8.58 -9.13
N GLU A 372 -11.55 -7.44 -9.62
CA GLU A 372 -10.20 -7.29 -10.16
C GLU A 372 -9.14 -7.33 -9.06
N VAL A 373 -7.90 -7.67 -9.44
CA VAL A 373 -6.74 -7.65 -8.53
C VAL A 373 -6.53 -6.24 -8.01
N MET A 374 -6.65 -6.06 -6.70
CA MET A 374 -6.61 -4.74 -6.07
C MET A 374 -5.24 -4.09 -6.16
N VAL A 375 -4.17 -4.86 -5.94
CA VAL A 375 -2.78 -4.38 -6.02
C VAL A 375 -2.00 -5.28 -6.98
N PRO A 376 -2.03 -4.97 -8.28
CA PRO A 376 -1.36 -5.77 -9.31
C PRO A 376 0.16 -5.56 -9.32
N ALA A 377 0.89 -6.47 -9.96
CA ALA A 377 2.34 -6.41 -10.11
C ALA A 377 2.86 -5.13 -10.80
N SER A 378 2.02 -4.44 -11.58
CA SER A 378 2.37 -3.14 -12.20
C SER A 378 2.62 -2.06 -11.16
N ILE A 379 1.89 -2.07 -10.06
CA ILE A 379 2.16 -1.18 -8.90
C ILE A 379 3.51 -1.54 -8.28
N GLY A 380 3.77 -2.84 -8.05
CA GLY A 380 5.03 -3.32 -7.51
C GLY A 380 6.24 -2.96 -8.37
N LEU A 381 6.10 -2.95 -9.70
CA LEU A 381 7.14 -2.47 -10.61
C LEU A 381 7.43 -0.98 -10.35
N GLY A 382 6.41 -0.12 -10.35
CA GLY A 382 6.61 1.31 -10.08
C GLY A 382 7.23 1.58 -8.70
N VAL A 383 6.88 0.77 -7.68
CA VAL A 383 7.48 0.87 -6.34
C VAL A 383 8.98 0.59 -6.39
N ILE A 384 9.40 -0.51 -7.01
CA ILE A 384 10.82 -0.87 -7.03
C ILE A 384 11.62 0.03 -7.97
N GLU A 385 11.04 0.51 -9.08
CA GLU A 385 11.68 1.49 -9.97
C GLU A 385 12.02 2.78 -9.22
N LEU A 386 11.11 3.33 -8.43
CA LEU A 386 11.41 4.52 -7.60
C LEU A 386 12.45 4.18 -6.53
N THR A 387 12.34 3.05 -5.87
CA THR A 387 13.27 2.61 -4.81
C THR A 387 14.68 2.44 -5.37
N GLU A 388 14.85 1.70 -6.47
CA GLU A 388 16.15 1.45 -7.11
C GLU A 388 16.76 2.74 -7.67
N ALA A 389 15.94 3.61 -8.28
CA ALA A 389 16.39 4.93 -8.72
C ALA A 389 16.87 5.79 -7.54
N ALA A 390 16.22 5.70 -6.37
CA ALA A 390 16.67 6.41 -5.17
C ALA A 390 18.01 5.87 -4.65
N TRP A 391 18.20 4.56 -4.60
CA TRP A 391 19.49 3.96 -4.23
C TRP A 391 20.60 4.36 -5.19
N ARG A 392 20.35 4.26 -6.51
CA ARG A 392 21.33 4.69 -7.52
C ARG A 392 21.67 6.17 -7.40
N SER A 393 20.65 7.02 -7.25
CA SER A 393 20.86 8.47 -7.11
C SER A 393 21.68 8.83 -5.89
N ALA A 394 21.44 8.18 -4.75
CA ALA A 394 22.23 8.40 -3.53
C ALA A 394 23.70 7.93 -3.67
N ASN A 395 23.93 6.81 -4.38
CA ASN A 395 25.25 6.27 -4.61
C ASN A 395 26.05 7.05 -5.68
N GLU A 396 25.39 7.49 -6.76
CA GLU A 396 26.00 8.18 -7.89
C GLU A 396 26.14 9.70 -7.65
N GLY A 397 25.42 10.25 -6.66
CA GLY A 397 25.44 11.67 -6.31
C GLY A 397 24.68 12.57 -7.28
N GLY A 398 23.79 12.02 -8.11
CA GLY A 398 23.05 12.75 -9.13
C GLY A 398 21.64 12.19 -9.41
N PRO A 399 20.82 12.90 -10.21
CA PRO A 399 19.50 12.44 -10.56
C PRO A 399 19.55 11.24 -11.53
N VAL A 400 18.69 10.24 -11.27
CA VAL A 400 18.53 9.02 -12.09
C VAL A 400 17.20 9.08 -12.83
N ARG A 401 17.19 8.75 -14.12
CA ARG A 401 15.95 8.56 -14.90
C ARG A 401 15.48 7.11 -14.72
N VAL A 402 14.20 6.94 -14.43
CA VAL A 402 13.63 5.59 -14.26
C VAL A 402 13.75 4.75 -15.52
N ALA A 403 13.72 5.36 -16.69
CA ALA A 403 13.90 4.66 -17.97
C ALA A 403 15.30 4.04 -18.16
N ASP A 404 16.28 4.43 -17.32
CA ASP A 404 17.68 3.94 -17.40
C ASP A 404 17.95 2.76 -16.41
N LEU A 405 16.89 2.19 -15.78
CA LEU A 405 16.93 1.04 -14.86
C LEU A 405 16.90 -0.32 -15.57
#